data_8b84f771a92ad6d90f3721c07c9ab2f1
#
_entry.id   8b84f771a92ad6d90f3721c07c9ab2f1
#
_cell.length_a   1.000
_cell.length_b   1.000
_cell.length_c   1.000
_cell.angle_alpha   90.00
_cell.angle_beta   90.00
_cell.angle_gamma   90.00
#
_symmetry.space_group_name_H-M   'P 1'
#
loop_
_entity.id
_entity.type
_entity.pdbx_description
1 polymer ?
#
loop_
_entity_poly.entity_id
_entity_poly.type
_entity_poly.pdbx_seq_one_letter_code
_entity_poly.pdbx_strand_id
1 'polypeptide(L)'
;MKKPNENDILETALSIAEKGYPEAYQFLLNAYEESTSSFGPQTFYFLACLAGGANMPDLALAWLRKAIQENNWWYRPEVLEDDDLAALKSDAEFLLLKAISDDRYAAALSKAKAIF
;
A
#
# COMPACT_ATOMS: atom_id res chain seq x y z
N MET A 1 -23.40 5.56 17.14
CA MET A 1 -22.17 6.16 16.63
C MET A 1 -21.70 5.44 15.38
N LYS A 2 -21.39 6.19 14.35
CA LYS A 2 -20.86 5.62 13.12
C LYS A 2 -19.41 5.20 13.33
N LYS A 3 -19.06 4.00 12.87
CA LYS A 3 -17.66 3.60 12.82
C LYS A 3 -16.95 4.48 11.79
N PRO A 4 -15.69 4.87 12.05
CA PRO A 4 -14.92 5.61 11.06
C PRO A 4 -14.79 4.79 9.77
N ASN A 5 -14.87 5.44 8.62
CA ASN A 5 -14.66 4.77 7.36
C ASN A 5 -13.16 4.66 7.07
N GLU A 6 -12.81 3.96 5.99
CA GLU A 6 -11.41 3.75 5.62
C GLU A 6 -10.67 5.08 5.46
N ASN A 7 -11.28 6.06 4.79
CA ASN A 7 -10.63 7.35 4.58
C ASN A 7 -10.32 8.07 5.88
N ASP A 8 -11.25 8.04 6.84
CA ASP A 8 -11.04 8.67 8.15
C ASP A 8 -9.87 8.03 8.89
N ILE A 9 -9.77 6.70 8.82
CA ILE A 9 -8.71 5.95 9.47
C ILE A 9 -7.37 6.25 8.81
N LEU A 10 -7.32 6.32 7.48
CA LEU A 10 -6.10 6.65 6.76
C LEU A 10 -5.64 8.08 7.07
N GLU A 11 -6.56 9.04 7.14
CA GLU A 11 -6.21 10.41 7.52
C GLU A 11 -5.65 10.48 8.92
N THR A 12 -6.23 9.72 9.87
CA THR A 12 -5.73 9.66 11.22
C THR A 12 -4.33 9.05 11.27
N ALA A 13 -4.10 7.98 10.50
CA ALA A 13 -2.77 7.37 10.41
C ALA A 13 -1.73 8.36 9.87
N LEU A 14 -2.09 9.16 8.87
CA LEU A 14 -1.19 10.18 8.32
C LEU A 14 -0.85 11.24 9.36
N SER A 15 -1.84 11.67 10.16
CA SER A 15 -1.60 12.61 11.26
C SER A 15 -0.62 12.03 12.28
N ILE A 16 -0.78 10.75 12.62
CA ILE A 16 0.11 10.09 13.56
C ILE A 16 1.52 9.96 12.96
N ALA A 17 1.62 9.73 11.65
CA ALA A 17 2.90 9.60 10.96
C ALA A 17 3.76 10.86 11.07
N GLU A 18 3.14 12.02 11.23
CA GLU A 18 3.89 13.26 11.44
C GLU A 18 4.68 13.21 12.74
N LYS A 19 4.25 12.40 13.70
CA LYS A 19 4.94 12.21 14.98
C LYS A 19 5.87 11.00 14.95
N GLY A 20 5.55 9.98 14.16
CA GLY A 20 6.37 8.80 14.04
C GLY A 20 5.70 7.73 13.21
N TYR A 21 6.45 7.12 12.28
CA TYR A 21 5.93 6.07 11.43
C TYR A 21 5.58 4.78 12.20
N PRO A 22 6.38 4.35 13.20
CA PRO A 22 6.02 3.12 13.94
C PRO A 22 4.65 3.22 14.63
N GLU A 23 4.34 4.37 15.21
CA GLU A 23 3.06 4.59 15.87
C GLU A 23 1.91 4.58 14.88
N ALA A 24 2.11 5.21 13.71
CA ALA A 24 1.11 5.23 12.66
C ALA A 24 0.87 3.83 12.10
N TYR A 25 1.94 3.06 11.90
CA TYR A 25 1.83 1.69 11.42
C TYR A 25 1.01 0.85 12.39
N GLN A 26 1.31 0.93 13.69
CA GLN A 26 0.60 0.14 14.68
C GLN A 26 -0.88 0.54 14.75
N PHE A 27 -1.16 1.83 14.67
CA PHE A 27 -2.54 2.31 14.64
C PHE A 27 -3.33 1.73 13.47
N LEU A 28 -2.76 1.82 12.27
CA LEU A 28 -3.44 1.34 11.07
C LEU A 28 -3.56 -0.17 11.05
N LEU A 29 -2.52 -0.88 11.52
CA LEU A 29 -2.55 -2.33 11.63
C LEU A 29 -3.67 -2.78 12.56
N ASN A 30 -3.80 -2.15 13.71
CA ASN A 30 -4.86 -2.49 14.68
C ASN A 30 -6.25 -2.27 14.08
N ALA A 31 -6.43 -1.15 13.37
CA ALA A 31 -7.70 -0.86 12.72
C ALA A 31 -8.03 -1.91 11.64
N TYR A 32 -7.02 -2.29 10.87
CA TYR A 32 -7.20 -3.31 9.84
C TYR A 32 -7.57 -4.66 10.46
N GLU A 33 -6.89 -5.06 11.52
CA GLU A 33 -7.16 -6.36 12.16
C GLU A 33 -8.56 -6.44 12.77
N GLU A 34 -9.11 -5.31 13.18
CA GLU A 34 -10.48 -5.29 13.74
C GLU A 34 -11.55 -5.44 12.67
N SER A 35 -11.27 -5.09 11.42
CA SER A 35 -12.31 -5.09 10.38
C SER A 35 -11.69 -5.24 8.99
N THR A 36 -11.05 -6.40 8.75
CA THR A 36 -10.32 -6.66 7.51
C THR A 36 -11.14 -6.48 6.25
N SER A 37 -12.44 -6.78 6.31
CA SER A 37 -13.31 -6.67 5.14
C SER A 37 -13.64 -5.23 4.74
N SER A 38 -13.35 -4.27 5.62
CA SER A 38 -13.63 -2.85 5.36
C SER A 38 -12.49 -2.12 4.66
N PHE A 39 -11.35 -2.80 4.45
CA PHE A 39 -10.15 -2.16 3.94
C PHE A 39 -9.71 -2.80 2.63
N GLY A 40 -9.24 -1.98 1.72
CA GLY A 40 -8.81 -2.41 0.40
C GLY A 40 -7.34 -2.10 0.12
N PRO A 41 -6.97 -2.17 -1.17
CA PRO A 41 -5.56 -2.00 -1.58
C PRO A 41 -4.94 -0.68 -1.18
N GLN A 42 -5.73 0.38 -1.03
CA GLN A 42 -5.20 1.67 -0.56
C GLN A 42 -4.61 1.54 0.83
N THR A 43 -5.30 0.81 1.72
CA THR A 43 -4.81 0.56 3.07
C THR A 43 -3.55 -0.29 3.04
N PHE A 44 -3.48 -1.30 2.16
CA PHE A 44 -2.26 -2.11 2.03
C PHE A 44 -1.07 -1.26 1.60
N TYR A 45 -1.28 -0.32 0.69
CA TYR A 45 -0.23 0.60 0.26
C TYR A 45 0.23 1.48 1.41
N PHE A 46 -0.72 2.04 2.19
CA PHE A 46 -0.37 2.86 3.35
C PHE A 46 0.40 2.07 4.40
N LEU A 47 -0.03 0.81 4.68
CA LEU A 47 0.71 -0.05 5.61
C LEU A 47 2.13 -0.31 5.11
N ALA A 48 2.28 -0.53 3.80
CA ALA A 48 3.60 -0.74 3.22
C ALA A 48 4.49 0.50 3.39
N CYS A 49 3.95 1.69 3.11
CA CYS A 49 4.71 2.93 3.23
C CYS A 49 5.07 3.23 4.68
N LEU A 50 4.14 3.03 5.61
CA LEU A 50 4.42 3.26 7.03
C LEU A 50 5.46 2.27 7.55
N ALA A 51 5.39 1.01 7.13
CA ALA A 51 6.39 0.01 7.50
C ALA A 51 7.76 0.38 6.91
N GLY A 52 7.79 0.80 5.65
CA GLY A 52 9.05 1.21 5.01
C GLY A 52 9.69 2.40 5.70
N GLY A 53 8.89 3.41 6.04
CA GLY A 53 9.37 4.59 6.76
C GLY A 53 9.78 4.29 8.19
N ALA A 54 9.26 3.21 8.78
CA ALA A 54 9.60 2.78 10.12
C ALA A 54 10.79 1.81 10.15
N ASN A 55 11.50 1.66 9.03
CA ASN A 55 12.64 0.74 8.90
C ASN A 55 12.24 -0.73 9.06
N MET A 56 11.07 -1.10 8.55
CA MET A 56 10.59 -2.49 8.57
C MET A 56 10.34 -2.95 7.13
N PRO A 57 11.40 -3.09 6.29
CA PRO A 57 11.23 -3.38 4.87
C PRO A 57 10.56 -4.73 4.60
N ASP A 58 10.78 -5.72 5.44
CA ASP A 58 10.15 -7.04 5.24
C ASP A 58 8.64 -6.95 5.39
N LEU A 59 8.16 -6.15 6.33
CA LEU A 59 6.73 -5.93 6.49
C LEU A 59 6.15 -5.11 5.34
N ALA A 60 6.90 -4.08 4.88
CA ALA A 60 6.48 -3.30 3.73
C ALA A 60 6.28 -4.21 2.51
N LEU A 61 7.24 -5.10 2.28
CA LEU A 61 7.17 -6.03 1.17
C LEU A 61 5.98 -6.99 1.31
N ALA A 62 5.72 -7.45 2.53
CA ALA A 62 4.59 -8.36 2.78
C ALA A 62 3.24 -7.70 2.44
N TRP A 63 3.07 -6.41 2.74
CA TRP A 63 1.83 -5.71 2.41
C TRP A 63 1.67 -5.52 0.90
N LEU A 64 2.77 -5.23 0.19
CA LEU A 64 2.72 -5.13 -1.27
C LEU A 64 2.40 -6.48 -1.90
N ARG A 65 2.96 -7.56 -1.37
CA ARG A 65 2.65 -8.91 -1.83
C ARG A 65 1.16 -9.21 -1.64
N LYS A 66 0.62 -8.82 -0.49
CA LYS A 66 -0.79 -9.02 -0.21
C LYS A 66 -1.68 -8.31 -1.22
N ALA A 67 -1.35 -7.08 -1.57
CA ALA A 67 -2.13 -6.32 -2.53
C ALA A 67 -2.00 -6.89 -3.94
N ILE A 68 -0.78 -7.14 -4.40
CA ILE A 68 -0.51 -7.43 -5.81
C ILE A 68 -0.68 -8.91 -6.13
N GLN A 69 -0.10 -9.81 -5.32
CA GLN A 69 -0.18 -11.24 -5.59
C GLN A 69 -1.45 -11.88 -5.03
N GLU A 70 -1.84 -11.54 -3.80
CA GLU A 70 -2.98 -12.20 -3.16
C GLU A 70 -4.31 -11.60 -3.57
N ASN A 71 -4.35 -10.29 -3.87
CA ASN A 71 -5.59 -9.60 -4.22
C ASN A 71 -5.64 -9.15 -5.68
N ASN A 72 -4.65 -9.53 -6.48
CA ASN A 72 -4.59 -9.23 -7.93
C ASN A 72 -4.72 -7.73 -8.24
N TRP A 73 -4.19 -6.89 -7.36
CA TRP A 73 -4.31 -5.45 -7.53
C TRP A 73 -3.09 -4.88 -8.28
N TRP A 74 -3.19 -3.60 -8.62
CA TRP A 74 -2.09 -2.88 -9.25
C TRP A 74 -2.15 -1.42 -8.82
N TYR A 75 -1.01 -0.75 -8.95
CA TYR A 75 -0.89 0.67 -8.65
C TYR A 75 -0.28 1.38 -9.85
N ARG A 76 -0.48 2.69 -9.93
CA ARG A 76 0.23 3.50 -10.93
C ARG A 76 1.74 3.38 -10.66
N PRO A 77 2.57 3.38 -11.73
CA PRO A 77 4.03 3.21 -11.53
C PRO A 77 4.64 4.16 -10.51
N GLU A 78 4.24 5.44 -10.52
CA GLU A 78 4.78 6.44 -9.61
C GLU A 78 4.45 6.16 -8.14
N VAL A 79 3.40 5.41 -7.86
CA VAL A 79 3.01 5.05 -6.48
C VAL A 79 4.08 4.17 -5.84
N LEU A 80 4.63 3.21 -6.59
CA LEU A 80 5.64 2.29 -6.07
C LEU A 80 7.03 2.90 -6.10
N GLU A 81 7.17 4.13 -6.59
CA GLU A 81 8.43 4.88 -6.58
C GLU A 81 8.52 5.81 -5.37
N ASP A 82 7.58 5.71 -4.42
CA ASP A 82 7.53 6.53 -3.22
C ASP A 82 8.80 6.38 -2.39
N ASP A 83 9.27 7.49 -1.81
CA ASP A 83 10.49 7.51 -0.99
C ASP A 83 10.40 6.58 0.22
N ASP A 84 9.21 6.37 0.77
CA ASP A 84 9.03 5.46 1.90
C ASP A 84 9.35 4.01 1.53
N LEU A 85 9.36 3.68 0.24
CA LEU A 85 9.69 2.35 -0.26
C LEU A 85 11.13 2.27 -0.78
N ALA A 86 11.92 3.31 -0.57
CA ALA A 86 13.29 3.38 -1.11
C ALA A 86 14.17 2.21 -0.68
N ALA A 87 13.98 1.69 0.53
CA ALA A 87 14.76 0.55 1.01
C ALA A 87 14.52 -0.73 0.21
N LEU A 88 13.44 -0.79 -0.56
CA LEU A 88 13.09 -1.96 -1.35
C LEU A 88 13.58 -1.89 -2.79
N LYS A 89 14.16 -0.78 -3.22
CA LYS A 89 14.51 -0.54 -4.63
C LYS A 89 15.34 -1.64 -5.29
N SER A 90 16.22 -2.30 -4.51
CA SER A 90 17.08 -3.35 -5.03
C SER A 90 16.59 -4.75 -4.70
N ASP A 91 15.46 -4.87 -4.01
CA ASP A 91 14.93 -6.18 -3.61
C ASP A 91 14.30 -6.88 -4.81
N ALA A 92 14.69 -8.15 -5.03
CA ALA A 92 14.22 -8.89 -6.20
C ALA A 92 12.71 -9.10 -6.20
N GLU A 93 12.12 -9.39 -5.04
CA GLU A 93 10.67 -9.57 -4.95
C GLU A 93 9.94 -8.26 -5.20
N PHE A 94 10.45 -7.14 -4.67
CA PHE A 94 9.87 -5.83 -4.92
C PHE A 94 9.86 -5.51 -6.42
N LEU A 95 10.98 -5.76 -7.09
CA LEU A 95 11.09 -5.50 -8.52
C LEU A 95 10.10 -6.35 -9.31
N LEU A 96 9.91 -7.61 -8.90
CA LEU A 96 8.93 -8.49 -9.54
C LEU A 96 7.51 -7.97 -9.32
N LEU A 97 7.16 -7.60 -8.08
CA LEU A 97 5.85 -7.06 -7.78
C LEU A 97 5.57 -5.77 -8.55
N LYS A 98 6.57 -4.90 -8.64
CA LYS A 98 6.43 -3.67 -9.40
C LYS A 98 6.20 -3.96 -10.87
N ALA A 99 6.93 -4.91 -11.46
CA ALA A 99 6.74 -5.29 -12.85
C ALA A 99 5.32 -5.81 -13.11
N ILE A 100 4.80 -6.65 -12.21
CA ILE A 100 3.44 -7.17 -12.31
C ILE A 100 2.43 -6.01 -12.25
N SER A 101 2.61 -5.10 -11.31
CA SER A 101 1.73 -3.95 -11.14
C SER A 101 1.77 -3.04 -12.38
N ASP A 102 2.97 -2.76 -12.89
CA ASP A 102 3.14 -1.91 -14.07
C ASP A 102 2.49 -2.54 -15.31
N ASP A 103 2.63 -3.86 -15.49
CA ASP A 103 2.00 -4.57 -16.59
C ASP A 103 0.47 -4.49 -16.51
N ARG A 104 -0.08 -4.65 -15.33
CA ARG A 104 -1.53 -4.56 -15.13
C ARG A 104 -2.03 -3.14 -15.37
N TYR A 105 -1.25 -2.14 -14.96
CA TYR A 105 -1.58 -0.74 -15.23
C TYR A 105 -1.59 -0.47 -16.73
N ALA A 106 -0.57 -0.94 -17.45
CA ALA A 106 -0.48 -0.75 -18.89
C ALA A 106 -1.65 -1.42 -19.61
N ALA A 107 -2.03 -2.63 -19.16
CA ALA A 107 -3.17 -3.34 -19.74
C ALA A 107 -4.47 -2.59 -19.50
N ALA A 108 -4.68 -2.07 -18.29
CA ALA A 108 -5.87 -1.30 -17.95
C ALA A 108 -5.95 -0.01 -18.76
N LEU A 109 -4.82 0.67 -18.93
CA LEU A 109 -4.75 1.90 -19.71
C LEU A 109 -5.05 1.65 -21.19
N SER A 110 -4.48 0.57 -21.75
CA SER A 110 -4.72 0.18 -23.12
C SER A 110 -6.19 -0.15 -23.36
N LYS A 111 -6.80 -0.86 -22.43
CA LYS A 111 -8.21 -1.23 -22.49
C LYS A 111 -9.11 0.01 -22.43
N ALA A 112 -8.77 0.97 -21.57
CA ALA A 112 -9.50 2.22 -21.48
C ALA A 112 -9.43 3.02 -22.79
N LYS A 113 -8.26 3.07 -23.40
CA LYS A 113 -8.07 3.77 -24.68
C LYS A 113 -8.85 3.11 -25.81
N ALA A 114 -9.00 1.79 -25.78
CA ALA A 114 -9.76 1.08 -26.81
C ALA A 114 -11.26 1.36 -26.75
N ILE A 115 -11.77 1.78 -25.59
CA ILE A 115 -13.17 2.12 -25.40
C ILE A 115 -13.50 3.53 -25.92
N PHE A 116 -12.53 4.40 -25.88
CA PHE A 116 -12.65 5.79 -26.31
C PHE A 116 -11.96 6.02 -27.64
#